data_cab6d6fe4695c8363d7eb45aa1be37d9
#
_entry.id   cab6d6fe4695c8363d7eb45aa1be37d9
#
_cell.length_a   1.000
_cell.length_b   1.000
_cell.length_c   1.000
_cell.angle_alpha   90.00
_cell.angle_beta   90.00
_cell.angle_gamma   90.00
#
_symmetry.space_group_name_H-M   'P 1'
#
loop_
_entity.id
_entity.type
_entity.pdbx_description
1 polymer ?
#
loop_
_entity_poly.entity_id
_entity_poly.type
_entity_poly.pdbx_seq_one_letter_code
_entity_poly.pdbx_strand_id
1 'polypeptide(L)'
;ITNTSQTIDFVLKEEVYELKGVTVMARPIEKTNDTIEYFVDSFVGLEDKSIEDVLKKMPGIEVEGNGQILYQGLPIQKFYVEGMDLMDGQYATISKNLPHQSVASVEIYENHQPIALLQDRVDTERASLNIKLSNNVTVTGSGELGVGLYPLLWNANVTPMLFSDKVQMVASLQSNN
;
A
#
# COMPACT_ATOMS: atom_id res chain seq x y z
N ILE A 1 -23.34 15.25 -78.14
CA ILE A 1 -22.96 14.85 -76.76
C ILE A 1 -21.86 13.83 -76.88
N THR A 2 -20.59 14.22 -76.69
CA THR A 2 -19.40 13.36 -76.70
C THR A 2 -19.23 12.74 -75.34
N ASN A 3 -19.40 11.44 -75.26
CA ASN A 3 -19.15 10.67 -74.11
C ASN A 3 -17.63 10.38 -74.00
N THR A 4 -16.89 11.17 -73.21
CA THR A 4 -15.47 10.97 -73.01
C THR A 4 -15.30 10.15 -71.72
N SER A 5 -14.77 8.94 -71.88
CA SER A 5 -14.40 8.10 -70.76
C SER A 5 -13.15 8.68 -70.05
N GLN A 6 -13.25 9.03 -68.79
CA GLN A 6 -12.13 9.58 -67.98
C GLN A 6 -11.70 8.54 -67.01
N THR A 7 -10.44 8.11 -67.03
CA THR A 7 -9.82 7.23 -66.05
C THR A 7 -9.07 8.12 -65.06
N ILE A 8 -9.40 8.00 -63.74
CA ILE A 8 -8.74 8.73 -62.68
C ILE A 8 -8.03 7.69 -61.80
N ASP A 9 -6.71 7.75 -61.75
CA ASP A 9 -5.90 6.92 -60.89
C ASP A 9 -5.68 7.63 -59.54
N PHE A 10 -6.05 6.97 -58.45
CA PHE A 10 -5.80 7.44 -57.09
C PHE A 10 -4.64 6.66 -56.47
N VAL A 11 -3.64 7.36 -56.05
CA VAL A 11 -2.56 6.81 -55.21
C VAL A 11 -2.88 7.11 -53.76
N LEU A 12 -3.31 6.09 -53.02
CA LEU A 12 -3.48 6.20 -51.55
C LEU A 12 -2.10 6.09 -50.91
N LYS A 13 -1.71 7.13 -50.16
CA LYS A 13 -0.58 7.07 -49.23
C LYS A 13 -1.10 6.59 -47.91
N GLU A 14 -0.50 5.52 -47.41
CA GLU A 14 -0.73 5.04 -46.03
C GLU A 14 -0.13 6.07 -45.07
N GLU A 15 -0.96 6.81 -44.38
CA GLU A 15 -0.54 7.76 -43.34
C GLU A 15 -0.76 7.10 -41.97
N VAL A 16 0.34 6.68 -41.37
CA VAL A 16 0.31 6.10 -40.01
C VAL A 16 0.23 7.25 -39.00
N TYR A 17 -0.94 7.44 -38.42
CA TYR A 17 -1.07 8.33 -37.28
C TYR A 17 -0.58 7.61 -36.02
N GLU A 18 0.59 7.97 -35.52
CA GLU A 18 0.99 7.61 -34.19
C GLU A 18 0.10 8.35 -33.19
N LEU A 19 -0.80 7.61 -32.54
CA LEU A 19 -1.56 8.12 -31.43
C LEU A 19 -0.56 8.36 -30.28
N LYS A 20 -0.38 9.62 -29.86
CA LYS A 20 0.34 9.92 -28.64
C LYS A 20 -0.33 9.18 -27.49
N GLY A 21 0.40 8.25 -26.87
CA GLY A 21 -0.10 7.53 -25.71
C GLY A 21 -0.57 8.52 -24.65
N VAL A 22 -1.83 8.40 -24.26
CA VAL A 22 -2.36 9.13 -23.12
C VAL A 22 -1.76 8.48 -21.88
N THR A 23 -0.75 9.11 -21.30
CA THR A 23 -0.28 8.71 -19.98
C THR A 23 -1.32 9.15 -18.98
N VAL A 24 -2.16 8.22 -18.53
CA VAL A 24 -3.05 8.44 -17.40
C VAL A 24 -2.15 8.47 -16.17
N MET A 25 -1.82 9.66 -15.67
CA MET A 25 -1.24 9.78 -14.34
C MET A 25 -2.34 9.43 -13.34
N ALA A 26 -2.23 8.28 -12.71
CA ALA A 26 -3.06 7.95 -11.56
C ALA A 26 -2.90 9.06 -10.50
N ARG A 27 -4.00 9.54 -9.96
CA ARG A 27 -3.94 10.53 -8.89
C ARG A 27 -3.29 9.86 -7.68
N PRO A 28 -2.28 10.48 -7.05
CA PRO A 28 -1.60 9.86 -5.92
C PRO A 28 -2.52 9.65 -4.71
N ILE A 29 -3.58 10.44 -4.61
CA ILE A 29 -4.57 10.40 -3.53
C ILE A 29 -5.96 10.52 -4.15
N GLU A 30 -6.87 9.67 -3.70
CA GLU A 30 -8.28 9.73 -4.06
C GLU A 30 -9.13 9.77 -2.78
N LYS A 31 -10.12 10.67 -2.73
CA LYS A 31 -11.05 10.77 -1.59
C LYS A 31 -12.46 10.44 -2.06
N THR A 32 -13.05 9.43 -1.42
CA THR A 32 -14.42 9.01 -1.66
C THR A 32 -15.17 8.95 -0.32
N ASN A 33 -16.08 9.86 -0.08
CA ASN A 33 -16.77 10.04 1.20
C ASN A 33 -15.77 10.17 2.37
N ASP A 34 -15.82 9.28 3.35
CA ASP A 34 -14.97 9.25 4.54
C ASP A 34 -13.71 8.38 4.35
N THR A 35 -13.43 7.93 3.12
CA THR A 35 -12.26 7.14 2.79
C THR A 35 -11.29 7.93 1.95
N ILE A 36 -10.04 7.99 2.37
CA ILE A 36 -8.93 8.55 1.61
C ILE A 36 -8.01 7.41 1.21
N GLU A 37 -7.83 7.21 -0.08
CA GLU A 37 -6.96 6.20 -0.64
C GLU A 37 -5.67 6.80 -1.16
N TYR A 38 -4.54 6.27 -0.73
CA TYR A 38 -3.19 6.63 -1.15
C TYR A 38 -2.62 5.50 -1.99
N PHE A 39 -2.30 5.76 -3.26
CA PHE A 39 -1.64 4.77 -4.13
C PHE A 39 -0.16 4.72 -3.82
N VAL A 40 0.30 3.58 -3.29
CA VAL A 40 1.65 3.39 -2.74
C VAL A 40 2.73 3.75 -3.75
N ASP A 41 2.62 3.33 -5.00
CA ASP A 41 3.59 3.59 -6.06
C ASP A 41 3.90 5.08 -6.28
N SER A 42 2.98 5.96 -5.90
CA SER A 42 3.15 7.42 -6.03
C SER A 42 4.05 8.03 -4.95
N PHE A 43 4.30 7.31 -3.86
CA PHE A 43 5.05 7.80 -2.69
C PHE A 43 6.37 7.06 -2.46
N VAL A 44 6.62 5.97 -3.20
CA VAL A 44 7.82 5.14 -3.07
C VAL A 44 9.07 5.89 -3.52
N GLY A 45 10.12 5.85 -2.70
CA GLY A 45 11.47 6.28 -3.02
C GLY A 45 12.44 5.12 -3.18
N LEU A 46 13.62 5.39 -3.69
CA LEU A 46 14.66 4.38 -3.99
C LEU A 46 15.18 3.63 -2.75
N GLU A 47 15.05 4.23 -1.58
CA GLU A 47 15.58 3.67 -0.32
C GLU A 47 14.52 2.93 0.49
N ASP A 48 13.25 3.02 0.09
CA ASP A 48 12.15 2.42 0.84
C ASP A 48 12.16 0.90 0.70
N LYS A 49 11.98 0.22 1.81
CA LYS A 49 11.93 -1.24 1.88
C LYS A 49 10.58 -1.73 2.41
N SER A 50 10.10 -1.07 3.44
CA SER A 50 8.86 -1.42 4.15
C SER A 50 7.73 -0.45 3.82
N ILE A 51 6.50 -0.86 4.11
CA ILE A 51 5.37 0.05 4.01
C ILE A 51 5.47 1.20 5.02
N GLU A 52 6.14 0.99 6.15
CA GLU A 52 6.39 2.05 7.14
C GLU A 52 7.17 3.23 6.54
N ASP A 53 8.18 2.93 5.69
CA ASP A 53 8.99 3.98 5.05
C ASP A 53 8.15 4.84 4.11
N VAL A 54 7.20 4.22 3.42
CA VAL A 54 6.28 4.90 2.50
C VAL A 54 5.20 5.68 3.25
N LEU A 55 4.65 5.12 4.33
CA LEU A 55 3.66 5.79 5.19
C LEU A 55 4.17 7.13 5.72
N LYS A 56 5.45 7.23 6.09
CA LYS A 56 6.09 8.48 6.54
C LYS A 56 6.09 9.61 5.49
N LYS A 57 5.84 9.27 4.23
CA LYS A 57 5.83 10.23 3.11
C LYS A 57 4.42 10.61 2.68
N MET A 58 3.40 9.90 3.18
CA MET A 58 2.01 10.17 2.85
C MET A 58 1.48 11.37 3.65
N PRO A 59 0.86 12.35 3.00
CA PRO A 59 0.34 13.54 3.69
C PRO A 59 -0.65 13.19 4.81
N GLY A 60 -0.46 13.80 5.97
CA GLY A 60 -1.32 13.60 7.14
C GLY A 60 -1.04 12.33 7.94
N ILE A 61 -0.13 11.47 7.51
CA ILE A 61 0.31 10.29 8.24
C ILE A 61 1.69 10.54 8.85
N GLU A 62 1.83 10.21 10.12
CA GLU A 62 3.08 10.27 10.85
C GLU A 62 3.35 8.91 11.50
N VAL A 63 4.60 8.47 11.50
CA VAL A 63 4.99 7.22 12.17
C VAL A 63 6.08 7.52 13.18
N GLU A 64 5.76 7.27 14.44
CA GLU A 64 6.69 7.47 15.55
C GLU A 64 7.77 6.37 15.60
N GLY A 65 8.85 6.63 16.32
CA GLY A 65 9.98 5.68 16.45
C GLY A 65 9.59 4.33 17.08
N ASN A 66 8.55 4.29 17.91
CA ASN A 66 7.97 3.08 18.48
C ASN A 66 7.12 2.27 17.46
N GLY A 67 6.86 2.83 16.28
CA GLY A 67 6.02 2.25 15.24
C GLY A 67 4.54 2.64 15.35
N GLN A 68 4.19 3.55 16.25
CA GLN A 68 2.83 4.08 16.35
C GLN A 68 2.53 4.98 15.15
N ILE A 69 1.38 4.75 14.54
CA ILE A 69 0.92 5.53 13.39
C ILE A 69 -0.10 6.57 13.88
N LEU A 70 0.13 7.81 13.48
CA LEU A 70 -0.77 8.94 13.73
C LEU A 70 -1.37 9.38 12.39
N TYR A 71 -2.62 9.78 12.41
CA TYR A 71 -3.28 10.49 11.33
C TYR A 71 -3.75 11.86 11.82
N GLN A 72 -3.27 12.92 11.16
CA GLN A 72 -3.53 14.32 11.58
C GLN A 72 -3.19 14.58 13.07
N GLY A 73 -2.10 13.97 13.56
CA GLY A 73 -1.64 14.12 14.93
C GLY A 73 -2.37 13.25 15.96
N LEU A 74 -3.39 12.48 15.58
CA LEU A 74 -4.12 11.56 16.45
C LEU A 74 -3.74 10.11 16.15
N PRO A 75 -3.51 9.26 17.19
CA PRO A 75 -3.25 7.85 17.00
C PRO A 75 -4.40 7.17 16.27
N ILE A 76 -4.08 6.34 15.27
CA ILE A 76 -5.10 5.54 14.58
C ILE A 76 -5.81 4.59 15.56
N GLN A 77 -7.09 4.33 15.33
CA GLN A 77 -7.89 3.47 16.18
C GLN A 77 -7.67 1.99 15.86
N LYS A 78 -7.62 1.63 14.58
CA LYS A 78 -7.43 0.27 14.10
C LYS A 78 -6.53 0.25 12.89
N PHE A 79 -5.81 -0.87 12.74
CA PHE A 79 -4.98 -1.17 11.59
C PHE A 79 -5.46 -2.49 10.98
N TYR A 80 -5.89 -2.40 9.74
CA TYR A 80 -6.38 -3.53 8.97
C TYR A 80 -5.42 -3.91 7.86
N VAL A 81 -5.39 -5.18 7.51
CA VAL A 81 -4.83 -5.68 6.25
C VAL A 81 -5.95 -6.43 5.54
N GLU A 82 -6.31 -6.00 4.33
CA GLU A 82 -7.46 -6.51 3.59
C GLU A 82 -8.76 -6.53 4.43
N GLY A 83 -8.96 -5.50 5.26
CA GLY A 83 -10.14 -5.36 6.10
C GLY A 83 -10.15 -6.21 7.37
N MET A 84 -9.10 -6.99 7.64
CA MET A 84 -8.99 -7.83 8.83
C MET A 84 -8.05 -7.22 9.88
N ASP A 85 -8.51 -7.16 11.13
CA ASP A 85 -7.71 -6.73 12.28
C ASP A 85 -6.91 -7.92 12.84
N LEU A 86 -5.63 -7.95 12.54
CA LEU A 86 -4.78 -9.09 12.87
C LEU A 86 -4.08 -9.01 14.21
N MET A 87 -3.78 -7.82 14.68
CA MET A 87 -2.77 -7.63 15.72
C MET A 87 -3.24 -6.83 16.92
N ASP A 88 -4.50 -6.45 17.00
CA ASP A 88 -5.11 -5.69 18.11
C ASP A 88 -4.16 -4.61 18.68
N GLY A 89 -3.61 -3.76 17.79
CA GLY A 89 -2.69 -2.68 18.14
C GLY A 89 -1.19 -2.99 18.01
N GLN A 90 -0.78 -4.23 17.72
CA GLN A 90 0.63 -4.59 17.50
C GLN A 90 1.05 -4.49 16.02
N TYR A 91 0.47 -3.58 15.28
CA TYR A 91 0.68 -3.41 13.84
C TYR A 91 2.09 -2.92 13.45
N ALA A 92 2.88 -2.44 14.40
CA ALA A 92 4.26 -2.02 14.14
C ALA A 92 5.12 -3.14 13.55
N THR A 93 4.85 -4.40 13.92
CA THR A 93 5.56 -5.56 13.35
C THR A 93 5.21 -5.72 11.88
N ILE A 94 3.94 -5.52 11.50
CA ILE A 94 3.50 -5.61 10.11
C ILE A 94 4.08 -4.46 9.29
N SER A 95 3.91 -3.22 9.75
CA SER A 95 4.33 -2.04 9.01
C SER A 95 5.84 -2.01 8.72
N LYS A 96 6.66 -2.47 9.67
CA LYS A 96 8.13 -2.55 9.54
C LYS A 96 8.61 -3.66 8.62
N ASN A 97 7.87 -4.75 8.53
CA ASN A 97 8.32 -5.97 7.85
C ASN A 97 7.55 -6.28 6.55
N LEU A 98 6.46 -5.58 6.28
CA LEU A 98 5.72 -5.72 5.02
C LEU A 98 6.40 -4.90 3.92
N PRO A 99 6.93 -5.53 2.85
CA PRO A 99 7.53 -4.80 1.74
C PRO A 99 6.49 -3.94 1.02
N HIS A 100 6.83 -2.71 0.70
CA HIS A 100 5.93 -1.80 -0.01
C HIS A 100 5.44 -2.35 -1.36
N GLN A 101 6.25 -3.18 -2.05
CA GLN A 101 5.93 -3.83 -3.33
C GLN A 101 4.73 -4.77 -3.25
N SER A 102 4.41 -5.27 -2.05
CA SER A 102 3.24 -6.12 -1.81
C SER A 102 1.97 -5.33 -1.56
N VAL A 103 2.05 -4.00 -1.50
CA VAL A 103 0.93 -3.10 -1.17
C VAL A 103 0.54 -2.28 -2.39
N ALA A 104 -0.74 -2.31 -2.76
CA ALA A 104 -1.29 -1.50 -3.84
C ALA A 104 -1.68 -0.10 -3.35
N SER A 105 -2.42 -0.03 -2.27
CA SER A 105 -2.89 1.22 -1.69
C SER A 105 -3.04 1.15 -0.17
N VAL A 106 -3.10 2.33 0.44
CA VAL A 106 -3.40 2.53 1.86
C VAL A 106 -4.67 3.35 1.95
N GLU A 107 -5.66 2.82 2.62
CA GLU A 107 -6.94 3.50 2.85
C GLU A 107 -6.99 4.05 4.27
N ILE A 108 -7.37 5.30 4.42
CA ILE A 108 -7.69 5.92 5.69
C ILE A 108 -9.21 6.08 5.78
N TYR A 109 -9.79 5.46 6.77
CA TYR A 109 -11.20 5.61 7.10
C TYR A 109 -11.35 6.68 8.17
N GLU A 110 -11.76 7.87 7.77
CA GLU A 110 -12.14 8.96 8.68
C GLU A 110 -13.47 8.58 9.35
N ASN A 111 -13.67 8.95 10.61
CA ASN A 111 -14.89 8.66 11.38
C ASN A 111 -15.28 7.16 11.46
N HIS A 112 -14.31 6.26 11.32
CA HIS A 112 -14.59 4.83 11.31
C HIS A 112 -14.97 4.32 12.70
N GLN A 113 -16.19 3.79 12.83
CA GLN A 113 -16.65 3.10 14.02
C GLN A 113 -16.51 1.58 13.85
N PRO A 114 -15.55 0.93 14.54
CA PRO A 114 -15.32 -0.52 14.38
C PRO A 114 -16.46 -1.39 14.96
N ILE A 115 -17.33 -0.81 15.78
CA ILE A 115 -18.48 -1.51 16.36
C ILE A 115 -19.73 -1.19 15.54
N ALA A 116 -20.24 -2.18 14.80
CA ALA A 116 -21.39 -2.01 13.91
C ALA A 116 -22.64 -1.43 14.59
N LEU A 117 -22.86 -1.73 15.88
CA LEU A 117 -24.00 -1.20 16.65
C LEU A 117 -23.89 0.29 16.98
N LEU A 118 -22.70 0.85 16.88
CA LEU A 118 -22.41 2.26 17.17
C LEU A 118 -22.20 3.09 15.90
N GLN A 119 -22.19 2.46 14.73
CA GLN A 119 -22.19 3.16 13.45
C GLN A 119 -23.40 4.11 13.41
N ASP A 120 -23.18 5.32 12.94
CA ASP A 120 -24.17 6.42 12.86
C ASP A 120 -24.71 6.94 14.23
N ARG A 121 -24.15 6.49 15.35
CA ARG A 121 -24.57 6.93 16.69
C ARG A 121 -23.50 7.65 17.49
N VAL A 122 -22.25 7.34 17.20
CA VAL A 122 -21.10 7.92 17.90
C VAL A 122 -20.04 8.27 16.86
N ASP A 123 -19.78 9.55 16.71
CA ASP A 123 -18.67 10.03 15.89
C ASP A 123 -17.35 9.72 16.59
N THR A 124 -16.39 9.20 15.83
CA THR A 124 -15.04 8.96 16.32
C THR A 124 -14.08 9.94 15.65
N GLU A 125 -13.33 10.68 16.45
CA GLU A 125 -12.29 11.57 15.93
C GLU A 125 -11.05 10.83 15.42
N ARG A 126 -10.97 9.52 15.67
CA ARG A 126 -9.82 8.69 15.29
C ARG A 126 -10.08 7.96 13.99
N ALA A 127 -9.13 8.06 13.09
CA ALA A 127 -9.14 7.31 11.84
C ALA A 127 -8.70 5.86 12.04
N SER A 128 -9.09 4.99 11.12
CA SER A 128 -8.54 3.64 10.97
C SER A 128 -7.79 3.55 9.65
N LEU A 129 -6.74 2.72 9.62
CA LEU A 129 -5.91 2.51 8.45
C LEU A 129 -6.10 1.08 7.94
N ASN A 130 -6.27 0.92 6.63
CA ASN A 130 -6.35 -0.37 5.97
C ASN A 130 -5.29 -0.48 4.86
N ILE A 131 -4.56 -1.56 4.87
CA ILE A 131 -3.59 -1.92 3.82
C ILE A 131 -4.29 -2.78 2.77
N LYS A 132 -4.27 -2.34 1.51
CA LYS A 132 -4.67 -3.14 0.36
C LYS A 132 -3.47 -3.77 -0.30
N LEU A 133 -3.49 -5.08 -0.47
CA LEU A 133 -2.40 -5.82 -1.07
C LEU A 133 -2.50 -5.85 -2.59
N SER A 134 -1.37 -5.98 -3.26
CA SER A 134 -1.31 -6.06 -4.72
C SER A 134 -1.84 -7.39 -5.27
N ASN A 135 -1.85 -8.44 -4.45
CA ASN A 135 -2.26 -9.78 -4.83
C ASN A 135 -3.18 -10.40 -3.77
N ASN A 136 -4.14 -11.22 -4.19
CA ASN A 136 -5.08 -11.95 -3.31
C ASN A 136 -4.40 -12.91 -2.33
N VAL A 137 -3.20 -13.37 -2.66
CA VAL A 137 -2.35 -14.18 -1.77
C VAL A 137 -0.95 -13.58 -1.79
N THR A 138 -0.51 -13.09 -0.64
CA THR A 138 0.82 -12.50 -0.47
C THR A 138 1.57 -13.30 0.58
N VAL A 139 2.69 -13.90 0.15
CA VAL A 139 3.67 -14.53 1.05
C VAL A 139 4.90 -13.65 1.04
N THR A 140 5.25 -13.11 2.18
CA THR A 140 6.34 -12.17 2.32
C THR A 140 6.99 -12.29 3.70
N GLY A 141 7.97 -11.50 3.97
CA GLY A 141 8.62 -11.45 5.27
C GLY A 141 9.97 -10.77 5.21
N SER A 142 10.54 -10.58 6.37
CA SER A 142 11.88 -10.04 6.53
C SER A 142 12.77 -11.02 7.29
N GLY A 143 14.07 -10.99 7.01
CA GLY A 143 15.08 -11.75 7.74
C GLY A 143 16.33 -10.91 7.93
N GLU A 144 16.86 -10.93 9.13
CA GLU A 144 18.10 -10.27 9.49
C GLU A 144 19.00 -11.24 10.22
N LEU A 145 20.26 -11.34 9.79
CA LEU A 145 21.29 -12.14 10.43
C LEU A 145 22.51 -11.27 10.71
N GLY A 146 22.92 -11.24 11.97
CA GLY A 146 24.10 -10.52 12.41
C GLY A 146 25.06 -11.43 13.16
N VAL A 147 26.36 -11.30 12.89
CA VAL A 147 27.42 -11.99 13.63
C VAL A 147 28.52 -11.03 14.03
N GLY A 148 29.00 -11.14 15.28
CA GLY A 148 30.15 -10.43 15.81
C GLY A 148 31.27 -11.39 16.18
N LEU A 149 32.52 -11.02 15.92
CA LEU A 149 33.66 -11.95 16.08
C LEU A 149 34.33 -11.95 17.45
N TYR A 150 34.20 -10.85 18.21
CA TYR A 150 34.85 -10.78 19.53
C TYR A 150 34.13 -9.80 20.49
N PRO A 151 33.45 -10.31 21.57
CA PRO A 151 33.09 -11.72 21.76
C PRO A 151 32.21 -12.26 20.64
N LEU A 152 32.08 -13.57 20.53
CA LEU A 152 31.19 -14.18 19.54
C LEU A 152 29.74 -13.80 19.87
N LEU A 153 29.18 -12.91 19.08
CA LEU A 153 27.81 -12.43 19.18
C LEU A 153 27.05 -12.84 17.94
N TRP A 154 25.77 -13.15 18.10
CA TRP A 154 24.92 -13.43 16.97
C TRP A 154 23.52 -12.87 17.22
N ASN A 155 22.86 -12.47 16.13
CA ASN A 155 21.49 -12.03 16.08
C ASN A 155 20.81 -12.65 14.88
N ALA A 156 19.67 -13.25 15.10
CA ALA A 156 18.83 -13.76 14.02
C ALA A 156 17.39 -13.34 14.28
N ASN A 157 16.80 -12.66 13.30
CA ASN A 157 15.42 -12.23 13.30
C ASN A 157 14.78 -12.64 11.98
N VAL A 158 13.67 -13.38 12.06
CA VAL A 158 12.91 -13.80 10.87
C VAL A 158 11.43 -13.59 11.14
N THR A 159 10.77 -12.86 10.25
CA THR A 159 9.35 -12.55 10.36
C THR A 159 8.62 -12.94 9.06
N PRO A 160 8.24 -14.23 8.89
CA PRO A 160 7.42 -14.65 7.78
C PRO A 160 5.97 -14.18 7.96
N MET A 161 5.35 -13.78 6.86
CA MET A 161 3.98 -13.31 6.79
C MET A 161 3.25 -13.96 5.62
N LEU A 162 2.00 -14.36 5.86
CA LEU A 162 1.08 -14.86 4.85
C LEU A 162 -0.23 -14.08 4.98
N PHE A 163 -0.66 -13.49 3.87
CA PHE A 163 -1.94 -12.82 3.77
C PHE A 163 -2.77 -13.43 2.63
N SER A 164 -3.99 -13.78 2.92
CA SER A 164 -4.99 -14.19 1.93
C SER A 164 -6.38 -13.82 2.42
N ASP A 165 -7.38 -13.87 1.55
CA ASP A 165 -8.79 -13.53 1.87
C ASP A 165 -9.38 -14.33 3.03
N LYS A 166 -8.82 -15.51 3.33
CA LYS A 166 -9.36 -16.43 4.33
C LYS A 166 -8.43 -16.70 5.51
N VAL A 167 -7.13 -16.53 5.30
CA VAL A 167 -6.11 -16.86 6.30
C VAL A 167 -5.05 -15.77 6.28
N GLN A 168 -4.79 -15.23 7.44
CA GLN A 168 -3.69 -14.31 7.64
C GLN A 168 -2.84 -14.83 8.80
N MET A 169 -1.52 -14.83 8.61
CA MET A 169 -0.56 -15.31 9.60
C MET A 169 0.68 -14.42 9.60
N VAL A 170 1.09 -14.01 10.79
CA VAL A 170 2.35 -13.34 11.03
C VAL A 170 3.06 -14.11 12.13
N ALA A 171 4.30 -14.52 11.89
CA ALA A 171 5.15 -15.14 12.89
C ALA A 171 6.45 -14.36 13.02
N SER A 172 6.97 -14.21 14.23
CA SER A 172 8.25 -13.57 14.48
C SER A 172 9.11 -14.48 15.33
N LEU A 173 10.30 -14.76 14.84
CA LEU A 173 11.32 -15.54 15.51
C LEU A 173 12.54 -14.67 15.72
N GLN A 174 12.90 -14.47 16.99
CA GLN A 174 14.06 -13.68 17.36
C GLN A 174 14.96 -14.52 18.25
N SER A 175 16.23 -14.53 17.95
CA SER A 175 17.24 -15.21 18.74
C SER A 175 18.55 -14.42 18.72
N ASN A 176 19.09 -14.17 19.90
CA ASN A 176 20.34 -13.43 20.10
C ASN A 176 21.06 -13.92 21.34
N ASN A 177 22.34 -13.64 21.46
CA ASN A 177 23.13 -13.82 22.66
C ASN A 177 23.91 -12.55 23.05
#